data_0c87eac0152b8818ec8cd67197204f7e
#
_entry.id   0c87eac0152b8818ec8cd67197204f7e
#
_cell.length_a   1.000
_cell.length_b   1.000
_cell.length_c   1.000
_cell.angle_alpha   90.00
_cell.angle_beta   90.00
_cell.angle_gamma   90.00
#
_symmetry.space_group_name_H-M   'P 1'
#
loop_
_entity.id
_entity.type
_entity.pdbx_description
1 polymer ?
#
loop_
_entity_poly.entity_id
_entity_poly.type
_entity_poly.pdbx_seq_one_letter_code
_entity_poly.pdbx_strand_id
1 'polypeptide(L)'
;MKRELFMKLSGKVAIVTGGNSGIGLASAKALIAEGAHVYITGRRAEELQAAAAMLGSNATAVQGDVSNPDDIEALYQLVKKQHGRVDIVFANAGVVNPAPLGSLTDEHIDKMFNINIKGVIWMVQKALPLMGSGGSIILSSSIVASKGFPSWSIYSASKAAVRSFARTWASDLQGKNIRVNAISPGVIDTPGHSRPDTEKTQVEAFFSHVASLTPLQRVGSDDEVAKTVCFLASEESSFINGVELFIDGGFAQI
;
A
#
# COMPACT_ATOMS: atom_id res chain seq x y z
N MET A 1 -26.98 16.86 20.82
CA MET A 1 -26.24 15.63 21.16
C MET A 1 -24.93 15.66 20.35
N LYS A 2 -23.78 16.02 20.97
CA LYS A 2 -22.47 15.98 20.31
C LYS A 2 -22.17 14.51 20.03
N ARG A 3 -22.08 14.09 18.78
CA ARG A 3 -21.48 12.82 18.40
C ARG A 3 -20.03 12.87 18.92
N GLU A 4 -19.73 12.15 19.99
CA GLU A 4 -18.35 11.82 20.29
C GLU A 4 -17.81 11.14 19.03
N LEU A 5 -16.82 11.76 18.41
CA LEU A 5 -16.09 11.16 17.30
C LEU A 5 -15.31 9.98 17.87
N PHE A 6 -15.91 8.80 17.87
CA PHE A 6 -15.20 7.56 18.16
C PHE A 6 -14.18 7.34 17.04
N MET A 7 -12.91 7.48 17.36
CA MET A 7 -11.81 7.14 16.43
C MET A 7 -11.84 5.63 16.20
N LYS A 8 -12.08 5.21 14.96
CA LYS A 8 -12.30 3.80 14.57
C LYS A 8 -11.10 2.88 14.82
N LEU A 9 -9.91 3.46 14.91
CA LEU A 9 -8.64 2.74 15.05
C LEU A 9 -7.92 3.12 16.35
N SER A 10 -8.65 3.64 17.33
CA SER A 10 -8.08 4.03 18.63
C SER A 10 -7.29 2.89 19.26
N GLY A 11 -6.00 3.17 19.58
CA GLY A 11 -5.08 2.20 20.19
C GLY A 11 -4.64 1.06 19.27
N LYS A 12 -4.95 1.06 17.98
CA LYS A 12 -4.44 0.09 16.99
C LYS A 12 -3.00 0.44 16.59
N VAL A 13 -2.22 -0.58 16.26
CA VAL A 13 -0.85 -0.47 15.76
C VAL A 13 -0.81 -0.86 14.29
N ALA A 14 -0.40 0.07 13.43
CA ALA A 14 -0.35 -0.13 12.00
C ALA A 14 1.09 -0.04 11.46
N ILE A 15 1.37 -0.80 10.41
CA ILE A 15 2.61 -0.70 9.62
C ILE A 15 2.24 -0.33 8.19
N VAL A 16 2.88 0.71 7.65
CA VAL A 16 2.71 1.17 6.27
C VAL A 16 4.06 1.19 5.56
N THR A 17 4.24 0.34 4.56
CA THR A 17 5.46 0.36 3.75
C THR A 17 5.34 1.39 2.62
N GLY A 18 6.45 2.06 2.29
CA GLY A 18 6.41 3.20 1.37
C GLY A 18 5.64 4.39 1.94
N GLY A 19 5.67 4.58 3.27
CA GLY A 19 4.88 5.58 3.99
C GLY A 19 5.44 7.00 3.95
N ASN A 20 6.49 7.25 3.19
CA ASN A 20 7.12 8.58 3.09
C ASN A 20 6.54 9.49 1.99
N SER A 21 5.66 8.98 1.12
CA SER A 21 5.06 9.78 0.03
C SER A 21 3.78 9.15 -0.53
N GLY A 22 3.00 9.93 -1.28
CA GLY A 22 1.83 9.48 -2.05
C GLY A 22 0.84 8.65 -1.23
N ILE A 23 0.33 7.57 -1.82
CA ILE A 23 -0.69 6.70 -1.21
C ILE A 23 -0.28 6.22 0.19
N GLY A 24 1.00 5.84 0.39
CA GLY A 24 1.47 5.38 1.69
C GLY A 24 1.40 6.47 2.77
N LEU A 25 1.86 7.67 2.46
CA LEU A 25 1.81 8.82 3.37
C LEU A 25 0.38 9.26 3.68
N ALA A 26 -0.47 9.38 2.65
CA ALA A 26 -1.87 9.72 2.83
C ALA A 26 -2.60 8.67 3.68
N SER A 27 -2.32 7.38 3.47
CA SER A 27 -2.88 6.29 4.27
C SER A 27 -2.39 6.35 5.72
N ALA A 28 -1.10 6.58 5.96
CA ALA A 28 -0.56 6.74 7.31
C ALA A 28 -1.24 7.91 8.05
N LYS A 29 -1.40 9.06 7.37
CA LYS A 29 -2.11 10.23 7.90
C LYS A 29 -3.57 9.90 8.27
N ALA A 30 -4.28 9.19 7.39
CA ALA A 30 -5.67 8.84 7.61
C ALA A 30 -5.83 7.82 8.76
N LEU A 31 -4.94 6.81 8.87
CA LEU A 31 -4.93 5.85 9.98
C LEU A 31 -4.65 6.55 11.33
N ILE A 32 -3.74 7.52 11.36
CA ILE A 32 -3.44 8.33 12.56
C ILE A 32 -4.65 9.19 12.95
N ALA A 33 -5.32 9.81 11.99
CA ALA A 33 -6.51 10.61 12.25
C ALA A 33 -7.65 9.80 12.88
N GLU A 34 -7.69 8.48 12.62
CA GLU A 34 -8.61 7.53 13.25
C GLU A 34 -8.04 6.89 14.54
N GLY A 35 -6.92 7.38 15.07
CA GLY A 35 -6.39 7.02 16.38
C GLY A 35 -5.36 5.89 16.41
N ALA A 36 -4.87 5.43 15.27
CA ALA A 36 -3.81 4.43 15.22
C ALA A 36 -2.43 5.02 15.52
N HIS A 37 -1.53 4.21 16.08
CA HIS A 37 -0.09 4.46 16.02
C HIS A 37 0.47 3.79 14.75
N VAL A 38 1.21 4.54 13.92
CA VAL A 38 1.63 4.07 12.60
C VAL A 38 3.15 4.04 12.48
N TYR A 39 3.70 2.88 12.19
CA TYR A 39 5.08 2.73 11.74
C TYR A 39 5.12 2.92 10.23
N ILE A 40 5.87 3.92 9.77
CA ILE A 40 6.13 4.12 8.35
C ILE A 40 7.54 3.64 8.01
N THR A 41 7.69 2.90 6.91
CA THR A 41 9.02 2.47 6.45
C THR A 41 9.27 2.85 4.99
N GLY A 42 10.53 3.09 4.66
CA GLY A 42 11.03 3.45 3.34
C GLY A 42 12.54 3.59 3.33
N ARG A 43 13.13 3.62 2.13
CA ARG A 43 14.59 3.62 1.95
C ARG A 43 15.24 4.98 2.19
N ARG A 44 14.54 6.06 1.86
CA ARG A 44 15.06 7.42 1.89
C ARG A 44 14.89 8.00 3.29
N ALA A 45 15.99 8.07 4.05
CA ALA A 45 15.95 8.44 5.45
C ALA A 45 15.40 9.85 5.68
N GLU A 46 15.87 10.84 4.93
CA GLU A 46 15.48 12.24 5.12
C GLU A 46 13.99 12.44 4.87
N GLU A 47 13.46 11.94 3.74
CA GLU A 47 12.03 12.07 3.43
C GLU A 47 11.15 11.27 4.41
N LEU A 48 11.67 10.13 4.91
CA LEU A 48 10.94 9.33 5.88
C LEU A 48 10.85 10.04 7.24
N GLN A 49 11.92 10.68 7.69
CA GLN A 49 11.92 11.49 8.91
C GLN A 49 11.04 12.74 8.77
N ALA A 50 11.11 13.41 7.63
CA ALA A 50 10.24 14.55 7.34
C ALA A 50 8.75 14.14 7.34
N ALA A 51 8.42 12.99 6.75
CA ALA A 51 7.06 12.45 6.78
C ALA A 51 6.59 12.15 8.21
N ALA A 52 7.43 11.51 9.04
CA ALA A 52 7.09 11.22 10.43
C ALA A 52 6.89 12.51 11.25
N ALA A 53 7.74 13.53 11.06
CA ALA A 53 7.59 14.82 11.70
C ALA A 53 6.26 15.51 11.32
N MET A 54 5.86 15.44 10.06
CA MET A 54 4.57 15.95 9.56
C MET A 54 3.38 15.20 10.17
N LEU A 55 3.50 13.88 10.32
CA LEU A 55 2.44 13.01 10.86
C LEU A 55 2.28 13.14 12.38
N GLY A 56 3.29 13.62 13.09
CA GLY A 56 3.25 13.88 14.53
C GLY A 56 3.58 12.66 15.41
N SER A 57 3.22 12.74 16.68
CA SER A 57 3.67 11.79 17.73
C SER A 57 3.15 10.36 17.56
N ASN A 58 2.09 10.16 16.78
CA ASN A 58 1.55 8.83 16.51
C ASN A 58 2.21 8.16 15.28
N ALA A 59 3.28 8.74 14.74
CA ALA A 59 4.08 8.16 13.67
C ALA A 59 5.48 7.79 14.16
N THR A 60 5.98 6.64 13.75
CA THR A 60 7.37 6.21 13.96
C THR A 60 8.00 5.87 12.60
N ALA A 61 9.08 6.58 12.26
CA ALA A 61 9.85 6.30 11.05
C ALA A 61 10.86 5.17 11.31
N VAL A 62 10.87 4.16 10.45
CA VAL A 62 11.84 3.07 10.47
C VAL A 62 12.43 2.92 9.08
N GLN A 63 13.68 3.36 8.90
CA GLN A 63 14.35 3.19 7.61
C GLN A 63 14.54 1.71 7.30
N GLY A 64 14.23 1.31 6.06
CA GLY A 64 14.43 -0.06 5.60
C GLY A 64 14.01 -0.25 4.14
N ASP A 65 14.56 -1.28 3.51
CA ASP A 65 14.19 -1.76 2.18
C ASP A 65 13.37 -3.05 2.32
N VAL A 66 12.16 -3.07 1.78
CA VAL A 66 11.29 -4.26 1.82
C VAL A 66 11.86 -5.45 1.05
N SER A 67 12.86 -5.25 0.18
CA SER A 67 13.59 -6.32 -0.48
C SER A 67 14.71 -6.92 0.37
N ASN A 68 15.02 -6.31 1.53
CA ASN A 68 15.99 -6.81 2.50
C ASN A 68 15.28 -7.45 3.70
N PRO A 69 15.37 -8.77 3.90
CA PRO A 69 14.73 -9.45 5.03
C PRO A 69 15.20 -8.97 6.40
N ASP A 70 16.45 -8.53 6.53
CA ASP A 70 17.01 -8.07 7.82
C ASP A 70 16.41 -6.72 8.23
N ASP A 71 16.15 -5.82 7.27
CA ASP A 71 15.48 -4.54 7.53
C ASP A 71 14.04 -4.78 8.01
N ILE A 72 13.36 -5.74 7.39
CA ILE A 72 12.00 -6.13 7.81
C ILE A 72 12.03 -6.75 9.21
N GLU A 73 12.98 -7.62 9.51
CA GLU A 73 13.13 -8.20 10.85
C GLU A 73 13.36 -7.10 11.89
N ALA A 74 14.27 -6.15 11.62
CA ALA A 74 14.54 -5.02 12.51
C ALA A 74 13.30 -4.17 12.79
N LEU A 75 12.48 -3.90 11.76
CA LEU A 75 11.20 -3.22 11.91
C LEU A 75 10.29 -3.95 12.91
N TYR A 76 10.08 -5.25 12.70
CA TYR A 76 9.17 -6.02 13.57
C TYR A 76 9.71 -6.22 14.99
N GLN A 77 11.02 -6.30 15.18
CA GLN A 77 11.62 -6.32 16.52
C GLN A 77 11.37 -4.99 17.26
N LEU A 78 11.48 -3.85 16.57
CA LEU A 78 11.15 -2.56 17.15
C LEU A 78 9.67 -2.47 17.53
N VAL A 79 8.76 -2.87 16.64
CA VAL A 79 7.31 -2.88 16.91
C VAL A 79 6.98 -3.80 18.10
N LYS A 80 7.58 -4.99 18.14
CA LYS A 80 7.43 -5.93 19.25
C LYS A 80 7.88 -5.33 20.58
N LYS A 81 9.02 -4.64 20.59
CA LYS A 81 9.57 -4.01 21.78
C LYS A 81 8.68 -2.86 22.29
N GLN A 82 8.09 -2.06 21.39
CA GLN A 82 7.36 -0.85 21.77
C GLN A 82 5.86 -1.13 22.03
N HIS A 83 5.24 -2.02 21.27
CA HIS A 83 3.79 -2.26 21.34
C HIS A 83 3.40 -3.73 21.58
N GLY A 84 4.30 -4.69 21.31
CA GLY A 84 4.04 -6.12 21.50
C GLY A 84 3.05 -6.73 20.48
N ARG A 85 2.48 -5.94 19.58
CA ARG A 85 1.45 -6.36 18.64
C ARG A 85 1.46 -5.55 17.34
N VAL A 86 0.81 -6.11 16.32
CA VAL A 86 0.44 -5.44 15.07
C VAL A 86 -1.04 -5.72 14.80
N ASP A 87 -1.83 -4.69 14.54
CA ASP A 87 -3.25 -4.82 14.20
C ASP A 87 -3.49 -4.67 12.69
N ILE A 88 -2.69 -3.81 12.03
CA ILE A 88 -2.89 -3.45 10.62
C ILE A 88 -1.56 -3.50 9.89
N VAL A 89 -1.55 -4.16 8.73
CA VAL A 89 -0.43 -4.11 7.78
C VAL A 89 -0.93 -3.56 6.45
N PHE A 90 -0.40 -2.42 6.02
CA PHE A 90 -0.57 -1.94 4.66
C PHE A 90 0.73 -2.14 3.89
N ALA A 91 0.81 -3.25 3.14
CA ALA A 91 1.91 -3.58 2.25
C ALA A 91 1.77 -2.80 0.95
N ASN A 92 2.27 -1.56 0.96
CA ASN A 92 2.10 -0.58 -0.11
C ASN A 92 3.38 -0.35 -0.94
N ALA A 93 4.56 -0.50 -0.35
CA ALA A 93 5.82 -0.28 -1.07
C ALA A 93 5.86 -1.08 -2.38
N GLY A 94 6.24 -0.41 -3.45
CA GLY A 94 6.38 -1.01 -4.76
C GLY A 94 7.14 -0.10 -5.72
N VAL A 95 7.63 -0.68 -6.79
CA VAL A 95 8.31 0.03 -7.88
C VAL A 95 7.63 -0.27 -9.21
N VAL A 96 7.67 0.71 -10.08
CA VAL A 96 7.20 0.64 -11.46
C VAL A 96 8.38 0.95 -12.37
N ASN A 97 8.67 0.06 -13.30
CA ASN A 97 9.70 0.26 -14.30
C ASN A 97 9.25 -0.42 -15.60
N PRO A 98 8.51 0.27 -16.49
CA PRO A 98 8.06 -0.31 -17.76
C PRO A 98 9.23 -0.63 -18.68
N ALA A 99 9.16 -1.79 -19.35
CA ALA A 99 10.10 -2.18 -20.40
C ALA A 99 9.41 -3.06 -21.44
N PRO A 100 9.67 -2.85 -22.74
CA PRO A 100 9.07 -3.66 -23.80
C PRO A 100 9.47 -5.14 -23.69
N LEU A 101 8.56 -6.03 -24.08
CA LEU A 101 8.90 -7.44 -24.22
C LEU A 101 10.04 -7.59 -25.24
N GLY A 102 11.08 -8.33 -24.89
CA GLY A 102 12.31 -8.48 -25.68
C GLY A 102 13.47 -7.59 -25.20
N SER A 103 13.22 -6.57 -24.33
CA SER A 103 14.27 -5.77 -23.68
C SER A 103 14.41 -6.02 -22.18
N LEU A 104 13.70 -7.02 -21.66
CA LEU A 104 13.74 -7.38 -20.24
C LEU A 104 15.08 -8.02 -19.89
N THR A 105 15.69 -7.58 -18.81
CA THR A 105 16.91 -8.17 -18.23
C THR A 105 16.60 -8.87 -16.91
N ASP A 106 17.46 -9.79 -16.49
CA ASP A 106 17.33 -10.46 -15.19
C ASP A 106 17.31 -9.45 -14.04
N GLU A 107 18.18 -8.41 -14.10
CA GLU A 107 18.20 -7.35 -13.10
C GLU A 107 16.86 -6.61 -13.01
N HIS A 108 16.24 -6.31 -14.15
CA HIS A 108 14.93 -5.66 -14.21
C HIS A 108 13.86 -6.53 -13.55
N ILE A 109 13.83 -7.82 -13.89
CA ILE A 109 12.87 -8.80 -13.37
C ILE A 109 13.08 -8.98 -11.86
N ASP A 110 14.31 -9.25 -11.45
CA ASP A 110 14.67 -9.50 -10.06
C ASP A 110 14.34 -8.31 -9.15
N LYS A 111 14.70 -7.11 -9.57
CA LYS A 111 14.38 -5.88 -8.83
C LYS A 111 12.89 -5.72 -8.60
N MET A 112 12.10 -5.93 -9.66
CA MET A 112 10.64 -5.81 -9.58
C MET A 112 10.04 -6.88 -8.65
N PHE A 113 10.46 -8.13 -8.79
CA PHE A 113 9.94 -9.24 -7.99
C PHE A 113 10.42 -9.20 -6.55
N ASN A 114 11.67 -8.83 -6.30
CA ASN A 114 12.20 -8.69 -4.95
C ASN A 114 11.44 -7.64 -4.13
N ILE A 115 11.07 -6.50 -4.74
CA ILE A 115 10.33 -5.46 -4.05
C ILE A 115 8.83 -5.76 -4.02
N ASN A 116 8.20 -5.99 -5.19
CA ASN A 116 6.74 -6.03 -5.30
C ASN A 116 6.12 -7.36 -4.86
N ILE A 117 6.91 -8.46 -4.83
CA ILE A 117 6.44 -9.79 -4.45
C ILE A 117 7.09 -10.25 -3.15
N LYS A 118 8.42 -10.46 -3.13
CA LYS A 118 9.10 -10.98 -1.94
C LYS A 118 8.96 -10.02 -0.76
N GLY A 119 9.06 -8.70 -1.00
CA GLY A 119 8.86 -7.69 0.04
C GLY A 119 7.48 -7.79 0.68
N VAL A 120 6.42 -7.98 -0.12
CA VAL A 120 5.06 -8.19 0.39
C VAL A 120 4.96 -9.47 1.21
N ILE A 121 5.55 -10.57 0.72
CA ILE A 121 5.56 -11.86 1.44
C ILE A 121 6.25 -11.72 2.79
N TRP A 122 7.47 -11.15 2.83
CA TRP A 122 8.22 -10.98 4.07
C TRP A 122 7.49 -10.08 5.07
N MET A 123 6.92 -8.96 4.59
CA MET A 123 6.17 -8.06 5.45
C MET A 123 5.00 -8.76 6.13
N VAL A 124 4.20 -9.52 5.39
CA VAL A 124 3.05 -10.23 5.97
C VAL A 124 3.51 -11.39 6.86
N GLN A 125 4.45 -12.21 6.40
CA GLN A 125 4.94 -13.37 7.16
C GLN A 125 5.50 -12.96 8.52
N LYS A 126 6.26 -11.86 8.60
CA LYS A 126 6.84 -11.36 9.85
C LYS A 126 5.82 -10.67 10.76
N ALA A 127 4.70 -10.19 10.22
CA ALA A 127 3.60 -9.64 10.99
C ALA A 127 2.83 -10.71 11.78
N LEU A 128 2.61 -11.90 11.18
CA LEU A 128 1.71 -12.92 11.71
C LEU A 128 1.95 -13.30 13.19
N PRO A 129 3.20 -13.45 13.68
CA PRO A 129 3.45 -13.75 15.10
C PRO A 129 3.01 -12.63 16.07
N LEU A 130 2.82 -11.41 15.57
CA LEU A 130 2.40 -10.24 16.35
C LEU A 130 0.94 -9.87 16.11
N MET A 131 0.26 -10.51 15.16
CA MET A 131 -1.14 -10.24 14.82
C MET A 131 -2.07 -11.14 15.63
N GLY A 132 -3.04 -10.49 16.29
CA GLY A 132 -4.14 -11.15 17.00
C GLY A 132 -5.44 -11.17 16.20
N SER A 133 -6.48 -11.69 16.81
CA SER A 133 -7.86 -11.65 16.29
C SER A 133 -8.30 -10.21 15.99
N GLY A 134 -8.99 -9.99 14.88
CA GLY A 134 -9.40 -8.67 14.38
C GLY A 134 -8.32 -7.96 13.55
N GLY A 135 -7.22 -8.62 13.23
CA GLY A 135 -6.16 -8.07 12.37
C GLY A 135 -6.63 -7.82 10.95
N SER A 136 -6.03 -6.81 10.29
CA SER A 136 -6.29 -6.46 8.88
C SER A 136 -5.00 -6.33 8.09
N ILE A 137 -4.89 -7.09 7.01
CA ILE A 137 -3.79 -7.03 6.04
C ILE A 137 -4.35 -6.45 4.73
N ILE A 138 -3.77 -5.35 4.28
CA ILE A 138 -4.17 -4.65 3.07
C ILE A 138 -2.98 -4.68 2.11
N LEU A 139 -3.20 -5.19 0.91
CA LEU A 139 -2.18 -5.37 -0.11
C LEU A 139 -2.39 -4.39 -1.25
N SER A 140 -1.35 -3.62 -1.59
CA SER A 140 -1.42 -2.69 -2.73
C SER A 140 -1.16 -3.42 -4.04
N SER A 141 -2.23 -3.81 -4.73
CA SER A 141 -2.23 -4.27 -6.13
C SER A 141 -2.27 -3.07 -7.09
N SER A 142 -2.92 -3.19 -8.21
CA SER A 142 -3.13 -2.14 -9.22
C SER A 142 -4.14 -2.62 -10.26
N ILE A 143 -4.78 -1.71 -10.96
CA ILE A 143 -5.61 -2.02 -12.16
C ILE A 143 -4.87 -2.86 -13.19
N VAL A 144 -3.53 -2.75 -13.27
CA VAL A 144 -2.72 -3.51 -14.22
C VAL A 144 -2.66 -5.02 -13.90
N ALA A 145 -3.12 -5.43 -12.71
CA ALA A 145 -3.31 -6.85 -12.39
C ALA A 145 -4.39 -7.51 -13.25
N SER A 146 -5.34 -6.71 -13.77
CA SER A 146 -6.51 -7.17 -14.53
C SER A 146 -6.59 -6.58 -15.94
N LYS A 147 -5.91 -5.45 -16.21
CA LYS A 147 -5.92 -4.77 -17.51
C LYS A 147 -4.51 -4.70 -18.09
N GLY A 148 -4.33 -5.13 -19.33
CA GLY A 148 -3.03 -5.13 -20.01
C GLY A 148 -2.64 -3.76 -20.54
N PHE A 149 -1.36 -3.39 -20.35
CA PHE A 149 -0.76 -2.19 -20.93
C PHE A 149 0.56 -2.54 -21.61
N PRO A 150 0.89 -1.94 -22.76
CA PRO A 150 2.17 -2.16 -23.43
C PRO A 150 3.36 -1.86 -22.50
N SER A 151 4.39 -2.68 -22.53
CA SER A 151 5.63 -2.55 -21.74
C SER A 151 5.50 -2.76 -20.22
N TRP A 152 4.33 -3.20 -19.70
CA TRP A 152 4.07 -3.33 -18.27
C TRP A 152 4.07 -4.78 -17.76
N SER A 153 4.54 -5.75 -18.56
CA SER A 153 4.39 -7.19 -18.29
C SER A 153 4.85 -7.61 -16.90
N ILE A 154 6.08 -7.23 -16.48
CA ILE A 154 6.63 -7.66 -15.18
C ILE A 154 5.93 -6.97 -14.02
N TYR A 155 5.62 -5.68 -14.16
CA TYR A 155 4.85 -4.97 -13.14
C TYR A 155 3.44 -5.56 -12.99
N SER A 156 2.74 -5.78 -14.09
CA SER A 156 1.40 -6.39 -14.10
C SER A 156 1.42 -7.78 -13.47
N ALA A 157 2.39 -8.62 -13.84
CA ALA A 157 2.57 -9.95 -13.22
C ALA A 157 2.79 -9.85 -11.70
N SER A 158 3.61 -8.89 -11.25
CA SER A 158 3.85 -8.68 -9.82
C SER A 158 2.57 -8.27 -9.08
N LYS A 159 1.74 -7.40 -9.68
CA LYS A 159 0.48 -6.95 -9.06
C LYS A 159 -0.63 -8.02 -9.12
N ALA A 160 -0.64 -8.85 -10.16
CA ALA A 160 -1.49 -10.04 -10.23
C ALA A 160 -1.13 -11.07 -9.14
N ALA A 161 0.16 -11.27 -8.85
CA ALA A 161 0.60 -12.10 -7.74
C ALA A 161 0.10 -11.55 -6.40
N VAL A 162 0.23 -10.24 -6.14
CA VAL A 162 -0.28 -9.59 -4.93
C VAL A 162 -1.80 -9.77 -4.79
N ARG A 163 -2.54 -9.62 -5.90
CA ARG A 163 -3.98 -9.91 -5.93
C ARG A 163 -4.29 -11.37 -5.54
N SER A 164 -3.48 -12.31 -6.04
CA SER A 164 -3.63 -13.74 -5.72
C SER A 164 -3.39 -14.00 -4.23
N PHE A 165 -2.40 -13.33 -3.61
CA PHE A 165 -2.12 -13.46 -2.18
C PHE A 165 -3.32 -13.08 -1.31
N ALA A 166 -4.07 -12.04 -1.67
CA ALA A 166 -5.25 -11.67 -0.89
C ALA A 166 -6.24 -12.83 -0.73
N ARG A 167 -6.46 -13.62 -1.79
CA ARG A 167 -7.38 -14.78 -1.77
C ARG A 167 -6.79 -15.96 -1.00
N THR A 168 -5.54 -16.31 -1.30
CA THR A 168 -4.90 -17.49 -0.71
C THR A 168 -4.63 -17.28 0.78
N TRP A 169 -4.13 -16.11 1.18
CA TRP A 169 -3.86 -15.82 2.60
C TRP A 169 -5.14 -15.62 3.42
N ALA A 170 -6.22 -15.14 2.82
CA ALA A 170 -7.52 -15.14 3.48
C ALA A 170 -7.97 -16.57 3.85
N SER A 171 -7.64 -17.56 3.00
CA SER A 171 -7.87 -18.98 3.27
C SER A 171 -6.88 -19.54 4.27
N ASP A 172 -5.57 -19.23 4.14
CA ASP A 172 -4.53 -19.72 5.05
C ASP A 172 -4.71 -19.24 6.50
N LEU A 173 -5.34 -18.05 6.67
CA LEU A 173 -5.63 -17.45 7.96
C LEU A 173 -7.04 -17.78 8.49
N GLN A 174 -7.72 -18.75 7.89
CA GLN A 174 -9.00 -19.23 8.37
C GLN A 174 -8.91 -19.61 9.87
N GLY A 175 -9.91 -19.17 10.66
CA GLY A 175 -9.96 -19.40 12.11
C GLY A 175 -9.11 -18.43 12.95
N LYS A 176 -8.26 -17.60 12.34
CA LYS A 176 -7.46 -16.59 13.07
C LYS A 176 -8.18 -15.24 13.20
N ASN A 177 -9.30 -15.06 12.51
CA ASN A 177 -10.02 -13.79 12.43
C ASN A 177 -9.11 -12.62 12.00
N ILE A 178 -8.26 -12.87 11.00
CA ILE A 178 -7.41 -11.88 10.33
C ILE A 178 -7.91 -11.76 8.89
N ARG A 179 -8.25 -10.56 8.46
CA ARG A 179 -8.73 -10.29 7.10
C ARG A 179 -7.57 -9.92 6.19
N VAL A 180 -7.60 -10.41 4.95
CA VAL A 180 -6.61 -10.07 3.93
C VAL A 180 -7.34 -9.59 2.68
N ASN A 181 -7.12 -8.33 2.28
CA ASN A 181 -7.76 -7.74 1.13
C ASN A 181 -6.72 -7.02 0.25
N ALA A 182 -7.00 -6.92 -1.03
CA ALA A 182 -6.21 -6.12 -1.97
C ALA A 182 -6.97 -4.85 -2.35
N ILE A 183 -6.24 -3.78 -2.56
CA ILE A 183 -6.73 -2.59 -3.26
C ILE A 183 -6.05 -2.50 -4.62
N SER A 184 -6.78 -2.05 -5.64
CA SER A 184 -6.29 -1.86 -7.00
C SER A 184 -6.52 -0.41 -7.44
N PRO A 185 -5.60 0.51 -7.07
CA PRO A 185 -5.67 1.88 -7.55
C PRO A 185 -5.53 1.96 -9.07
N GLY A 186 -6.25 2.92 -9.66
CA GLY A 186 -6.02 3.42 -11.00
C GLY A 186 -4.83 4.38 -11.05
N VAL A 187 -4.90 5.35 -11.95
CA VAL A 187 -3.94 6.47 -11.94
C VAL A 187 -4.33 7.45 -10.85
N ILE A 188 -3.43 7.60 -9.89
CA ILE A 188 -3.60 8.46 -8.71
C ILE A 188 -2.58 9.59 -8.79
N ASP A 189 -3.02 10.83 -8.61
CA ASP A 189 -2.11 11.97 -8.53
C ASP A 189 -1.25 11.85 -7.27
N THR A 190 0.03 11.57 -7.49
CA THR A 190 1.02 11.38 -6.44
C THR A 190 2.37 11.96 -6.88
N PRO A 191 3.25 12.32 -5.93
CA PRO A 191 4.60 12.78 -6.27
C PRO A 191 5.41 11.81 -7.12
N GLY A 192 5.04 10.53 -7.17
CA GLY A 192 5.70 9.52 -8.02
C GLY A 192 5.57 9.78 -9.52
N HIS A 193 4.57 10.56 -9.95
CA HIS A 193 4.41 10.97 -11.35
C HIS A 193 5.26 12.21 -11.71
N SER A 194 5.63 13.02 -10.72
CA SER A 194 6.46 14.22 -10.90
C SER A 194 7.93 13.89 -10.58
N ARG A 195 8.61 13.20 -11.49
CA ARG A 195 10.06 12.98 -11.36
C ARG A 195 10.81 14.26 -11.72
N PRO A 196 12.05 14.48 -11.18
CA PRO A 196 12.83 15.68 -11.46
C PRO A 196 13.05 15.95 -12.96
N ASP A 197 13.08 14.91 -13.77
CA ASP A 197 13.35 14.92 -15.20
C ASP A 197 12.05 14.93 -16.05
N THR A 198 10.87 14.94 -15.42
CA THR A 198 9.59 14.95 -16.14
C THR A 198 9.05 16.37 -16.19
N GLU A 199 8.90 16.92 -17.38
CA GLU A 199 8.29 18.24 -17.55
C GLU A 199 6.84 18.24 -17.04
N LYS A 200 6.47 19.30 -16.33
CA LYS A 200 5.11 19.46 -15.77
C LYS A 200 4.03 19.31 -16.84
N THR A 201 4.29 19.83 -18.03
CA THR A 201 3.40 19.73 -19.21
C THR A 201 3.16 18.28 -19.64
N GLN A 202 4.17 17.41 -19.52
CA GLN A 202 4.02 15.98 -19.85
C GLN A 202 3.15 15.26 -18.81
N VAL A 203 3.30 15.58 -17.52
CA VAL A 203 2.46 15.02 -16.46
C VAL A 203 1.01 15.46 -16.64
N GLU A 204 0.76 16.75 -16.92
CA GLU A 204 -0.57 17.29 -17.18
C GLU A 204 -1.22 16.65 -18.41
N ALA A 205 -0.46 16.48 -19.50
CA ALA A 205 -0.94 15.80 -20.70
C ALA A 205 -1.28 14.31 -20.43
N PHE A 206 -0.44 13.62 -19.66
CA PHE A 206 -0.71 12.26 -19.24
C PHE A 206 -1.99 12.15 -18.41
N PHE A 207 -2.16 13.01 -17.40
CA PHE A 207 -3.36 13.03 -16.56
C PHE A 207 -4.62 13.37 -17.36
N SER A 208 -4.55 14.33 -18.28
CA SER A 208 -5.66 14.69 -19.17
C SER A 208 -6.05 13.50 -20.07
N HIS A 209 -5.07 12.79 -20.62
CA HIS A 209 -5.32 11.61 -21.42
C HIS A 209 -5.98 10.50 -20.59
N VAL A 210 -5.47 10.19 -19.40
CA VAL A 210 -6.08 9.18 -18.52
C VAL A 210 -7.48 9.59 -18.10
N ALA A 211 -7.70 10.87 -17.76
CA ALA A 211 -9.00 11.38 -17.39
C ALA A 211 -10.04 11.17 -18.51
N SER A 212 -9.66 11.39 -19.78
CA SER A 212 -10.55 11.17 -20.93
C SER A 212 -10.96 9.71 -21.14
N LEU A 213 -10.16 8.77 -20.61
CA LEU A 213 -10.45 7.33 -20.66
C LEU A 213 -11.12 6.81 -19.38
N THR A 214 -11.22 7.63 -18.36
CA THR A 214 -11.79 7.26 -17.05
C THR A 214 -13.27 7.69 -17.02
N PRO A 215 -14.22 6.81 -16.65
CA PRO A 215 -15.65 7.17 -16.57
C PRO A 215 -15.93 8.39 -15.69
N LEU A 216 -15.22 8.57 -14.57
CA LEU A 216 -15.34 9.75 -13.71
C LEU A 216 -14.60 10.99 -14.26
N GLN A 217 -14.00 10.91 -15.46
CA GLN A 217 -13.34 11.99 -16.19
C GLN A 217 -12.27 12.76 -15.39
N ARG A 218 -11.59 12.06 -14.50
CA ARG A 218 -10.46 12.60 -13.74
C ARG A 218 -9.54 11.47 -13.26
N VAL A 219 -8.34 11.80 -12.85
CA VAL A 219 -7.47 10.92 -12.05
C VAL A 219 -7.94 10.93 -10.59
N GLY A 220 -7.57 9.88 -9.84
CA GLY A 220 -7.85 9.80 -8.41
C GLY A 220 -6.85 10.60 -7.57
N SER A 221 -7.18 10.84 -6.30
CA SER A 221 -6.26 11.39 -5.30
C SER A 221 -5.80 10.30 -4.34
N ASP A 222 -4.64 10.51 -3.72
CA ASP A 222 -4.12 9.62 -2.67
C ASP A 222 -5.03 9.57 -1.43
N ASP A 223 -5.74 10.67 -1.10
CA ASP A 223 -6.76 10.70 -0.05
C ASP A 223 -7.94 9.75 -0.34
N GLU A 224 -8.34 9.56 -1.60
CA GLU A 224 -9.43 8.62 -1.96
C GLU A 224 -8.98 7.17 -1.70
N VAL A 225 -7.73 6.86 -2.01
CA VAL A 225 -7.15 5.55 -1.69
C VAL A 225 -7.00 5.38 -0.17
N ALA A 226 -6.52 6.40 0.54
CA ALA A 226 -6.34 6.39 1.98
C ALA A 226 -7.64 6.12 2.75
N LYS A 227 -8.78 6.68 2.32
CA LYS A 227 -10.10 6.39 2.89
C LYS A 227 -10.47 4.91 2.75
N THR A 228 -10.16 4.31 1.60
CA THR A 228 -10.39 2.87 1.37
C THR A 228 -9.50 2.02 2.27
N VAL A 229 -8.24 2.40 2.47
CA VAL A 229 -7.32 1.73 3.40
C VAL A 229 -7.87 1.80 4.83
N CYS A 230 -8.33 2.97 5.30
CA CYS A 230 -8.95 3.11 6.61
C CYS A 230 -10.21 2.26 6.78
N PHE A 231 -11.07 2.22 5.77
CA PHE A 231 -12.25 1.36 5.75
C PHE A 231 -11.87 -0.11 5.92
N LEU A 232 -10.93 -0.61 5.10
CA LEU A 232 -10.46 -1.99 5.18
C LEU A 232 -9.70 -2.29 6.48
N ALA A 233 -9.09 -1.30 7.12
CA ALA A 233 -8.42 -1.44 8.40
C ALA A 233 -9.38 -1.54 9.58
N SER A 234 -10.60 -1.05 9.44
CA SER A 234 -11.60 -0.91 10.52
C SER A 234 -12.60 -2.06 10.58
N GLU A 235 -13.39 -2.10 11.65
CA GLU A 235 -14.51 -3.04 11.84
C GLU A 235 -15.65 -2.80 10.83
N GLU A 236 -15.70 -1.66 10.14
CA GLU A 236 -16.69 -1.39 9.09
C GLU A 236 -16.58 -2.38 7.93
N SER A 237 -15.42 -3.02 7.75
CA SER A 237 -15.17 -4.07 6.76
C SER A 237 -15.05 -5.47 7.37
N SER A 238 -15.63 -5.70 8.55
CA SER A 238 -15.48 -6.95 9.32
C SER A 238 -15.89 -8.23 8.57
N PHE A 239 -16.76 -8.13 7.57
CA PHE A 239 -17.19 -9.26 6.74
C PHE A 239 -16.63 -9.21 5.30
N ILE A 240 -15.58 -8.40 5.07
CA ILE A 240 -14.90 -8.27 3.78
C ILE A 240 -13.53 -8.95 3.87
N ASN A 241 -13.35 -10.07 3.16
CA ASN A 241 -12.12 -10.85 3.16
C ASN A 241 -11.83 -11.46 1.78
N GLY A 242 -10.57 -11.45 1.34
CA GLY A 242 -10.13 -12.01 0.06
C GLY A 242 -10.52 -11.19 -1.16
N VAL A 243 -11.06 -9.98 -1.02
CA VAL A 243 -11.51 -9.15 -2.15
C VAL A 243 -10.36 -8.39 -2.81
N GLU A 244 -10.62 -7.94 -4.03
CA GLU A 244 -9.91 -6.86 -4.69
C GLU A 244 -10.86 -5.69 -4.85
N LEU A 245 -10.51 -4.56 -4.26
CA LEU A 245 -11.30 -3.34 -4.32
C LEU A 245 -10.61 -2.33 -5.25
N PHE A 246 -11.28 -2.00 -6.34
CA PHE A 246 -10.79 -1.04 -7.31
C PHE A 246 -11.06 0.39 -6.86
N ILE A 247 -10.05 1.26 -6.96
CA ILE A 247 -10.14 2.70 -6.72
C ILE A 247 -9.60 3.40 -7.97
N ASP A 248 -10.38 3.38 -9.04
CA ASP A 248 -9.91 3.69 -10.39
C ASP A 248 -10.87 4.58 -11.20
N GLY A 249 -11.95 5.05 -10.60
CA GLY A 249 -12.96 5.83 -11.31
C GLY A 249 -13.70 5.08 -12.41
N GLY A 250 -13.64 3.72 -12.41
CA GLY A 250 -14.24 2.85 -13.40
C GLY A 250 -13.30 2.50 -14.57
N PHE A 251 -12.06 2.98 -14.58
CA PHE A 251 -11.14 2.83 -15.71
C PHE A 251 -10.86 1.38 -16.14
N ALA A 252 -10.82 0.44 -15.21
CA ALA A 252 -10.58 -0.98 -15.51
C ALA A 252 -11.86 -1.82 -15.51
N GLN A 253 -13.03 -1.23 -15.28
CA GLN A 253 -14.29 -1.97 -15.12
C GLN A 253 -15.11 -2.01 -16.40
N ILE A 254 -14.87 -1.06 -17.32
CA ILE A 254 -15.59 -0.94 -18.60
C ILE A 254 -14.65 -0.67 -19.76
#